data_0898f2a521f1458c073bd0814e089356
#
_entry.id   0898f2a521f1458c073bd0814e089356
#
_cell.length_a   1.000
_cell.length_b   1.000
_cell.length_c   1.000
_cell.angle_alpha   90.00
_cell.angle_beta   90.00
_cell.angle_gamma   90.00
#
_symmetry.space_group_name_H-M   'P 1'
#
loop_
_entity.id
_entity.type
_entity.pdbx_description
1 polymer ?
#
loop_
_entity_poly.entity_id
_entity_poly.type
_entity_poly.pdbx_seq_one_letter_code
_entity_poly.pdbx_strand_id
1 'polypeptide(L)'
;ARYSVSVVVYSTVNLVATAVLLMGFHLGLQGVIISLTIGYLGADTYMVIASGMIGYFKLDKFSSVSLKELLHFSMPIVPSSIALWVVNLSDRLIIIHFMGAAANGIYAVANKIPSLYSTAYGIFNLAWTETASKVSDDGNPAEYYTKLFSGLFKFLIGVMLALIAVTPIIFSVLVKGDYGAAFFQVPILYFGIFFNSLVNFYSGIYIALKRTKQVGYSSVAGAIINAAINVLLIRIIG
;
A
#
# COMPACT_ATOMS: atom_id res chain seq x y z
N ALA A 1 -16.53 2.16 -11.97
CA ALA A 1 -17.50 3.17 -11.51
C ALA A 1 -18.00 2.89 -10.08
N ARG A 2 -18.56 1.69 -9.77
CA ARG A 2 -19.12 1.38 -8.42
C ARG A 2 -18.07 1.44 -7.31
N TYR A 3 -16.87 0.92 -7.55
CA TYR A 3 -15.76 1.00 -6.61
C TYR A 3 -15.36 2.46 -6.30
N SER A 4 -15.25 3.30 -7.32
CA SER A 4 -14.91 4.72 -7.11
C SER A 4 -15.95 5.45 -6.26
N VAL A 5 -17.23 5.12 -6.43
CA VAL A 5 -18.31 5.67 -5.60
C VAL A 5 -18.21 5.18 -4.16
N SER A 6 -17.87 3.89 -3.92
CA SER A 6 -17.71 3.38 -2.55
C SER A 6 -16.58 4.08 -1.79
N VAL A 7 -15.49 4.45 -2.48
CA VAL A 7 -14.39 5.23 -1.87
C VAL A 7 -14.88 6.64 -1.47
N VAL A 8 -15.70 7.27 -2.31
CA VAL A 8 -16.31 8.58 -1.96
C VAL A 8 -17.26 8.44 -0.78
N VAL A 9 -18.09 7.40 -0.75
CA VAL A 9 -19.00 7.11 0.39
C VAL A 9 -18.17 6.91 1.66
N TYR A 10 -17.13 6.07 1.61
CA TYR A 10 -16.22 5.89 2.74
C TYR A 10 -15.67 7.23 3.25
N SER A 11 -15.08 8.02 2.36
CA SER A 11 -14.43 9.29 2.73
C SER A 11 -15.41 10.28 3.33
N THR A 12 -16.62 10.39 2.75
CA THR A 12 -17.65 11.32 3.24
C THR A 12 -18.19 10.87 4.59
N VAL A 13 -18.57 9.60 4.72
CA VAL A 13 -19.11 9.05 5.97
C VAL A 13 -18.07 9.12 7.08
N ASN A 14 -16.81 8.74 6.80
CA ASN A 14 -15.71 8.82 7.75
C ASN A 14 -15.45 10.28 8.20
N LEU A 15 -15.43 11.23 7.27
CA LEU A 15 -15.21 12.65 7.57
C LEU A 15 -16.32 13.20 8.50
N VAL A 16 -17.57 12.94 8.15
CA VAL A 16 -18.72 13.40 8.95
C VAL A 16 -18.72 12.74 10.32
N ALA A 17 -18.53 11.42 10.38
CA ALA A 17 -18.47 10.69 11.65
C ALA A 17 -17.30 11.18 12.53
N THR A 18 -16.12 11.43 11.93
CA THR A 18 -14.97 11.99 12.66
C THR A 18 -15.30 13.36 13.24
N ALA A 19 -15.87 14.26 12.45
CA ALA A 19 -16.23 15.58 12.92
C ALA A 19 -17.25 15.53 14.06
N VAL A 20 -18.30 14.73 13.93
CA VAL A 20 -19.32 14.56 14.98
C VAL A 20 -18.75 13.95 16.27
N LEU A 21 -17.94 12.88 16.14
CA LEU A 21 -17.42 12.17 17.31
C LEU A 21 -16.31 12.94 18.02
N LEU A 22 -15.49 13.70 17.30
CA LEU A 22 -14.44 14.54 17.90
C LEU A 22 -14.98 15.87 18.43
N MET A 23 -15.78 16.58 17.64
CA MET A 23 -16.23 17.95 17.98
C MET A 23 -17.52 17.95 18.80
N GLY A 24 -18.43 16.97 18.55
CA GLY A 24 -19.69 16.87 19.27
C GLY A 24 -19.58 16.06 20.56
N PHE A 25 -18.99 14.87 20.49
CA PHE A 25 -18.91 13.96 21.63
C PHE A 25 -17.57 13.99 22.37
N HIS A 26 -16.56 14.69 21.86
CA HIS A 26 -15.22 14.83 22.46
C HIS A 26 -14.53 13.49 22.78
N LEU A 27 -14.77 12.44 21.98
CA LEU A 27 -14.28 11.07 22.23
C LEU A 27 -12.78 10.86 21.94
N GLY A 28 -12.06 11.88 21.48
CA GLY A 28 -10.63 11.79 21.23
C GLY A 28 -10.25 10.64 20.29
N LEU A 29 -9.23 9.85 20.66
CA LEU A 29 -8.75 8.73 19.84
C LEU A 29 -9.83 7.66 19.58
N GLN A 30 -10.69 7.39 20.55
CA GLN A 30 -11.80 6.44 20.39
C GLN A 30 -12.77 6.88 19.30
N GLY A 31 -13.07 8.19 19.24
CA GLY A 31 -13.91 8.77 18.18
C GLY A 31 -13.32 8.55 16.78
N VAL A 32 -11.99 8.66 16.61
CA VAL A 32 -11.32 8.38 15.34
C VAL A 32 -11.45 6.91 14.94
N ILE A 33 -11.23 5.97 15.86
CA ILE A 33 -11.34 4.54 15.58
C ILE A 33 -12.79 4.15 15.20
N ILE A 34 -13.77 4.68 15.93
CA ILE A 34 -15.18 4.43 15.65
C ILE A 34 -15.57 5.01 14.29
N SER A 35 -15.11 6.23 13.95
CA SER A 35 -15.42 6.85 12.66
C SER A 35 -14.87 6.09 11.47
N LEU A 36 -13.66 5.51 11.58
CA LEU A 36 -13.10 4.63 10.57
C LEU A 36 -13.99 3.39 10.34
N THR A 37 -14.44 2.77 11.43
CA THR A 37 -15.34 1.60 11.36
C THR A 37 -16.66 1.95 10.69
N ILE A 38 -17.29 3.07 11.07
CA ILE A 38 -18.54 3.56 10.45
C ILE A 38 -18.32 3.86 8.96
N GLY A 39 -17.18 4.46 8.59
CA GLY A 39 -16.82 4.73 7.20
C GLY A 39 -16.75 3.46 6.35
N TYR A 40 -16.07 2.42 6.84
CA TYR A 40 -15.99 1.14 6.15
C TYR A 40 -17.35 0.44 6.04
N LEU A 41 -18.13 0.40 7.12
CA LEU A 41 -19.47 -0.18 7.09
C LEU A 41 -20.39 0.54 6.09
N GLY A 42 -20.29 1.87 5.98
CA GLY A 42 -21.04 2.64 4.99
C GLY A 42 -20.66 2.28 3.56
N ALA A 43 -19.36 2.18 3.27
CA ALA A 43 -18.86 1.79 1.95
C ALA A 43 -19.25 0.35 1.58
N ASP A 44 -19.12 -0.58 2.51
CA ASP A 44 -19.46 -1.98 2.31
C ASP A 44 -20.96 -2.15 2.06
N THR A 45 -21.78 -1.48 2.85
CA THR A 45 -23.24 -1.47 2.67
C THR A 45 -23.61 -0.95 1.28
N TYR A 46 -22.99 0.17 0.84
CA TYR A 46 -23.18 0.68 -0.50
C TYR A 46 -22.77 -0.35 -1.57
N MET A 47 -21.61 -1.00 -1.41
CA MET A 47 -21.13 -1.98 -2.38
C MET A 47 -22.05 -3.19 -2.49
N VAL A 48 -22.54 -3.71 -1.36
CA VAL A 48 -23.48 -4.85 -1.32
C VAL A 48 -24.77 -4.50 -2.06
N ILE A 49 -25.32 -3.31 -1.81
CA ILE A 49 -26.57 -2.86 -2.47
C ILE A 49 -26.32 -2.59 -3.95
N ALA A 50 -25.29 -1.80 -4.28
CA ALA A 50 -25.00 -1.37 -5.66
C ALA A 50 -24.58 -2.53 -6.58
N SER A 51 -23.95 -3.57 -6.04
CA SER A 51 -23.57 -4.77 -6.81
C SER A 51 -24.73 -5.74 -7.01
N GLY A 52 -25.79 -5.63 -6.22
CA GLY A 52 -26.88 -6.62 -6.19
C GLY A 52 -26.46 -7.96 -5.58
N MET A 53 -25.38 -7.97 -4.77
CA MET A 53 -24.73 -9.20 -4.29
C MET A 53 -25.69 -10.09 -3.49
N ILE A 54 -26.66 -9.48 -2.79
CA ILE A 54 -27.67 -10.21 -2.01
C ILE A 54 -28.47 -11.20 -2.90
N GLY A 55 -28.76 -10.81 -4.16
CA GLY A 55 -29.48 -11.66 -5.10
C GLY A 55 -28.68 -12.88 -5.60
N TYR A 56 -27.36 -12.85 -5.49
CA TYR A 56 -26.47 -13.95 -5.86
C TYR A 56 -26.15 -14.89 -4.71
N PHE A 57 -26.52 -14.53 -3.49
CA PHE A 57 -26.24 -15.35 -2.31
C PHE A 57 -27.23 -16.53 -2.25
N LYS A 58 -26.82 -17.66 -2.81
CA LYS A 58 -27.61 -18.91 -2.83
C LYS A 58 -26.81 -19.99 -2.12
N LEU A 59 -27.25 -20.39 -0.94
CA LEU A 59 -26.59 -21.42 -0.12
C LEU A 59 -26.61 -22.81 -0.79
N ASP A 60 -27.60 -23.08 -1.66
CA ASP A 60 -27.72 -24.28 -2.45
C ASP A 60 -26.63 -24.43 -3.53
N LYS A 61 -25.97 -23.35 -3.90
CA LYS A 61 -24.86 -23.33 -4.85
C LYS A 61 -23.46 -23.36 -4.20
N PHE A 62 -23.40 -23.61 -2.92
CA PHE A 62 -22.10 -23.74 -2.23
C PHE A 62 -21.34 -24.95 -2.77
N SER A 63 -20.12 -24.71 -3.27
CA SER A 63 -19.21 -25.75 -3.77
C SER A 63 -17.95 -25.78 -2.90
N SER A 64 -17.75 -26.90 -2.21
CA SER A 64 -16.52 -27.12 -1.44
C SER A 64 -15.27 -27.21 -2.31
N VAL A 65 -15.42 -27.62 -3.59
CA VAL A 65 -14.34 -27.66 -4.57
C VAL A 65 -13.87 -26.23 -4.89
N SER A 66 -14.82 -25.34 -5.25
CA SER A 66 -14.50 -23.93 -5.53
C SER A 66 -13.93 -23.22 -4.32
N LEU A 67 -14.42 -23.52 -3.11
CA LEU A 67 -13.84 -22.98 -1.87
C LEU A 67 -12.39 -23.42 -1.71
N LYS A 68 -12.08 -24.69 -1.94
CA LYS A 68 -10.70 -25.22 -1.83
C LYS A 68 -9.77 -24.59 -2.86
N GLU A 69 -10.23 -24.37 -4.09
CA GLU A 69 -9.46 -23.65 -5.12
C GLU A 69 -9.19 -22.21 -4.74
N LEU A 70 -10.19 -21.47 -4.24
CA LEU A 70 -10.03 -20.10 -3.76
C LEU A 70 -9.06 -20.02 -2.59
N LEU A 71 -9.17 -20.95 -1.63
CA LEU A 71 -8.23 -21.01 -0.52
C LEU A 71 -6.80 -21.33 -0.98
N HIS A 72 -6.63 -22.29 -1.90
CA HIS A 72 -5.33 -22.63 -2.45
C HIS A 72 -4.67 -21.44 -3.18
N PHE A 73 -5.47 -20.62 -3.85
CA PHE A 73 -5.00 -19.39 -4.50
C PHE A 73 -4.69 -18.28 -3.49
N SER A 74 -5.54 -18.09 -2.48
CA SER A 74 -5.47 -16.94 -1.56
C SER A 74 -4.48 -17.15 -0.40
N MET A 75 -4.38 -18.38 0.12
CA MET A 75 -3.53 -18.67 1.28
C MET A 75 -2.07 -18.27 1.11
N PRO A 76 -1.41 -18.46 -0.05
CA PRO A 76 -0.03 -17.99 -0.24
C PRO A 76 0.12 -16.46 -0.27
N ILE A 77 -0.96 -15.71 -0.47
CA ILE A 77 -0.93 -14.23 -0.46
C ILE A 77 -0.96 -13.69 0.96
N VAL A 78 -1.56 -14.40 1.91
CA VAL A 78 -1.65 -13.96 3.32
C VAL A 78 -0.27 -13.70 3.93
N PRO A 79 0.72 -14.61 3.85
CA PRO A 79 2.07 -14.35 4.32
C PRO A 79 2.70 -13.11 3.67
N SER A 80 2.42 -12.85 2.39
CA SER A 80 2.90 -11.65 1.68
C SER A 80 2.35 -10.37 2.31
N SER A 81 1.04 -10.34 2.59
CA SER A 81 0.40 -9.18 3.23
C SER A 81 0.92 -8.94 4.64
N ILE A 82 1.11 -10.03 5.42
CA ILE A 82 1.70 -9.94 6.76
C ILE A 82 3.15 -9.45 6.67
N ALA A 83 3.94 -9.97 5.73
CA ALA A 83 5.32 -9.56 5.52
C ALA A 83 5.44 -8.05 5.22
N LEU A 84 4.59 -7.52 4.35
CA LEU A 84 4.54 -6.08 4.06
C LEU A 84 4.17 -5.25 5.29
N TRP A 85 3.20 -5.72 6.07
CA TRP A 85 2.83 -5.05 7.31
C TRP A 85 3.97 -5.06 8.33
N VAL A 86 4.65 -6.20 8.49
CA VAL A 86 5.82 -6.34 9.37
C VAL A 86 6.94 -5.40 8.93
N VAL A 87 7.27 -5.30 7.65
CA VAL A 87 8.29 -4.36 7.14
C VAL A 87 7.95 -2.94 7.57
N ASN A 88 6.73 -2.47 7.27
CA ASN A 88 6.32 -1.09 7.59
C ASN A 88 6.30 -0.77 9.10
N LEU A 89 6.01 -1.76 9.94
CA LEU A 89 5.99 -1.59 11.39
C LEU A 89 7.39 -1.74 12.00
N SER A 90 8.18 -2.71 11.53
CA SER A 90 9.50 -3.01 12.09
C SER A 90 10.44 -1.84 11.95
N ASP A 91 10.45 -1.12 10.82
CA ASP A 91 11.29 0.06 10.64
C ASP A 91 11.09 1.07 11.77
N ARG A 92 9.83 1.38 12.09
CA ARG A 92 9.48 2.33 13.14
C ARG A 92 9.83 1.83 14.54
N LEU A 93 9.56 0.54 14.81
CA LEU A 93 9.88 -0.05 16.11
C LEU A 93 11.39 -0.12 16.35
N ILE A 94 12.15 -0.46 15.32
CA ILE A 94 13.62 -0.49 15.37
C ILE A 94 14.16 0.92 15.63
N ILE A 95 13.71 1.94 14.89
CA ILE A 95 14.12 3.32 15.10
C ILE A 95 13.77 3.79 16.52
N ILE A 96 12.56 3.53 17.01
CA ILE A 96 12.16 3.92 18.37
C ILE A 96 13.04 3.23 19.42
N HIS A 97 13.32 1.95 19.24
CA HIS A 97 14.08 1.18 20.23
C HIS A 97 15.55 1.61 20.31
N PHE A 98 16.19 1.88 19.17
CA PHE A 98 17.63 2.19 19.13
C PHE A 98 17.94 3.69 19.16
N MET A 99 17.07 4.53 18.58
CA MET A 99 17.32 5.97 18.40
C MET A 99 16.32 6.87 19.15
N GLY A 100 15.23 6.28 19.65
CA GLY A 100 14.20 6.99 20.40
C GLY A 100 13.08 7.61 19.55
N ALA A 101 12.06 8.15 20.24
CA ALA A 101 10.85 8.66 19.61
C ALA A 101 11.10 9.91 18.73
N ALA A 102 12.09 10.75 19.07
CA ALA A 102 12.43 11.94 18.28
C ALA A 102 12.93 11.56 16.87
N ALA A 103 13.82 10.55 16.78
CA ALA A 103 14.31 10.05 15.49
C ALA A 103 13.18 9.46 14.64
N ASN A 104 12.24 8.73 15.27
CA ASN A 104 11.06 8.24 14.56
C ASN A 104 10.16 9.38 14.07
N GLY A 105 10.08 10.49 14.79
CA GLY A 105 9.41 11.72 14.34
C GLY A 105 10.04 12.29 13.06
N ILE A 106 11.36 12.38 13.00
CA ILE A 106 12.13 12.81 11.82
C ILE A 106 11.87 11.86 10.65
N TYR A 107 11.95 10.55 10.86
CA TYR A 107 11.65 9.55 9.86
C TYR A 107 10.21 9.64 9.35
N ALA A 108 9.24 9.87 10.23
CA ALA A 108 7.84 10.05 9.84
C ALA A 108 7.63 11.27 8.93
N VAL A 109 8.32 12.38 9.21
CA VAL A 109 8.30 13.59 8.36
C VAL A 109 8.98 13.30 7.02
N ALA A 110 10.15 12.64 7.03
CA ALA A 110 10.87 12.25 5.82
C ALA A 110 10.00 11.39 4.88
N ASN A 111 9.17 10.50 5.42
CA ASN A 111 8.28 9.63 4.65
C ASN A 111 7.05 10.34 4.06
N LYS A 112 6.66 11.53 4.52
CA LYS A 112 5.45 12.22 4.05
C LYS A 112 5.47 12.49 2.55
N ILE A 113 6.57 12.99 2.03
CA ILE A 113 6.70 13.36 0.62
C ILE A 113 6.84 12.10 -0.27
N PRO A 114 7.72 11.12 0.04
CA PRO A 114 7.76 9.85 -0.67
C PRO A 114 6.45 9.06 -0.65
N SER A 115 5.63 9.19 0.39
CA SER A 115 4.32 8.54 0.44
C SER A 115 3.35 9.03 -0.64
N LEU A 116 3.49 10.25 -1.14
CA LEU A 116 2.71 10.76 -2.28
C LEU A 116 3.05 9.98 -3.57
N TYR A 117 4.34 9.68 -3.79
CA TYR A 117 4.78 8.86 -4.90
C TYR A 117 4.22 7.43 -4.80
N SER A 118 4.25 6.83 -3.62
CA SER A 118 3.64 5.53 -3.35
C SER A 118 2.13 5.53 -3.61
N THR A 119 1.42 6.60 -3.22
CA THR A 119 -0.02 6.75 -3.47
C THR A 119 -0.33 6.84 -4.96
N ALA A 120 0.45 7.63 -5.72
CA ALA A 120 0.29 7.74 -7.16
C ALA A 120 0.51 6.38 -7.87
N TYR A 121 1.56 5.63 -7.44
CA TYR A 121 1.77 4.27 -7.93
C TYR A 121 0.61 3.34 -7.55
N GLY A 122 0.04 3.45 -6.36
CA GLY A 122 -1.09 2.66 -5.90
C GLY A 122 -2.30 2.75 -6.83
N ILE A 123 -2.59 3.95 -7.36
CA ILE A 123 -3.68 4.15 -8.33
C ILE A 123 -3.39 3.38 -9.63
N PHE A 124 -2.15 3.46 -10.14
CA PHE A 124 -1.73 2.66 -11.29
C PHE A 124 -1.86 1.15 -11.00
N ASN A 125 -1.42 0.70 -9.83
CA ASN A 125 -1.39 -0.71 -9.46
C ASN A 125 -2.79 -1.34 -9.41
N LEU A 126 -3.82 -0.59 -9.04
CA LEU A 126 -5.22 -1.05 -9.09
C LEU A 126 -5.64 -1.39 -10.54
N ALA A 127 -5.36 -0.49 -11.48
CA ALA A 127 -5.65 -0.72 -12.89
C ALA A 127 -4.77 -1.83 -13.49
N TRP A 128 -3.50 -1.87 -13.07
CA TRP A 128 -2.54 -2.86 -13.52
C TRP A 128 -2.93 -4.29 -13.15
N THR A 129 -3.34 -4.53 -11.91
CA THR A 129 -3.70 -5.87 -11.44
C THR A 129 -4.89 -6.44 -12.23
N GLU A 130 -5.89 -5.62 -12.54
CA GLU A 130 -7.01 -6.01 -13.39
C GLU A 130 -6.57 -6.30 -14.83
N THR A 131 -5.75 -5.42 -15.40
CA THR A 131 -5.26 -5.56 -16.77
C THR A 131 -4.35 -6.78 -16.94
N ALA A 132 -3.43 -7.01 -15.98
CA ALA A 132 -2.54 -8.17 -16.00
C ALA A 132 -3.31 -9.49 -16.07
N SER A 133 -4.43 -9.60 -15.32
CA SER A 133 -5.27 -10.80 -15.34
C SER A 133 -5.99 -10.99 -16.67
N LYS A 134 -6.41 -9.92 -17.34
CA LYS A 134 -7.08 -10.01 -18.65
C LYS A 134 -6.10 -10.41 -19.76
N VAL A 135 -4.91 -9.82 -19.73
CA VAL A 135 -3.87 -10.05 -20.76
C VAL A 135 -3.19 -11.41 -20.56
N SER A 136 -3.25 -12.02 -19.37
CA SER A 136 -2.65 -13.34 -19.15
C SER A 136 -3.23 -14.44 -20.06
N ASP A 137 -4.45 -14.26 -20.53
CA ASP A 137 -5.15 -15.19 -21.40
C ASP A 137 -4.96 -14.86 -22.91
N ASP A 138 -4.25 -13.76 -23.24
CA ASP A 138 -3.97 -13.36 -24.62
C ASP A 138 -2.81 -14.17 -25.22
N GLY A 139 -2.74 -14.18 -26.57
CA GLY A 139 -1.76 -14.99 -27.29
C GLY A 139 -0.29 -14.62 -27.09
N ASN A 140 0.03 -13.40 -26.65
CA ASN A 140 1.42 -12.96 -26.39
C ASN A 140 1.53 -12.03 -25.16
N PRO A 141 1.24 -12.53 -23.95
CA PRO A 141 1.29 -11.71 -22.74
C PRO A 141 2.69 -11.19 -22.40
N ALA A 142 3.74 -11.93 -22.78
CA ALA A 142 5.11 -11.56 -22.46
C ALA A 142 5.56 -10.27 -23.16
N GLU A 143 5.18 -10.07 -24.41
CA GLU A 143 5.50 -8.84 -25.15
C GLU A 143 4.78 -7.63 -24.54
N TYR A 144 3.51 -7.79 -24.20
CA TYR A 144 2.74 -6.75 -23.56
C TYR A 144 3.34 -6.33 -22.20
N TYR A 145 3.66 -7.32 -21.35
CA TYR A 145 4.26 -7.05 -20.04
C TYR A 145 5.62 -6.36 -20.16
N THR A 146 6.44 -6.74 -21.15
CA THR A 146 7.76 -6.13 -21.38
C THR A 146 7.63 -4.68 -21.85
N LYS A 147 6.72 -4.39 -22.78
CA LYS A 147 6.48 -3.02 -23.25
C LYS A 147 5.96 -2.12 -22.12
N LEU A 148 4.99 -2.63 -21.36
CA LEU A 148 4.42 -1.88 -20.24
C LEU A 148 5.45 -1.65 -19.13
N PHE A 149 6.24 -2.66 -18.78
CA PHE A 149 7.35 -2.53 -17.82
C PHE A 149 8.36 -1.46 -18.24
N SER A 150 8.78 -1.47 -19.50
CA SER A 150 9.72 -0.47 -20.03
C SER A 150 9.16 0.95 -19.94
N GLY A 151 7.89 1.13 -20.27
CA GLY A 151 7.20 2.42 -20.15
C GLY A 151 7.07 2.87 -18.69
N LEU A 152 6.61 1.95 -17.83
CA LEU A 152 6.46 2.19 -16.39
C LEU A 152 7.80 2.54 -15.73
N PHE A 153 8.85 1.78 -16.03
CA PHE A 153 10.19 2.02 -15.50
C PHE A 153 10.68 3.43 -15.81
N LYS A 154 10.58 3.86 -17.10
CA LYS A 154 10.98 5.20 -17.53
C LYS A 154 10.13 6.28 -16.85
N PHE A 155 8.82 6.05 -16.74
CA PHE A 155 7.91 6.97 -16.08
C PHE A 155 8.23 7.10 -14.59
N LEU A 156 8.38 5.99 -13.88
CA LEU A 156 8.67 5.99 -12.44
C LEU A 156 10.01 6.64 -12.12
N ILE A 157 11.07 6.36 -12.89
CA ILE A 157 12.37 7.00 -12.68
C ILE A 157 12.31 8.51 -13.00
N GLY A 158 11.58 8.90 -14.04
CA GLY A 158 11.37 10.30 -14.37
C GLY A 158 10.64 11.06 -13.26
N VAL A 159 9.55 10.49 -12.73
CA VAL A 159 8.81 11.05 -11.59
C VAL A 159 9.68 11.12 -10.34
N MET A 160 10.43 10.06 -10.04
CA MET A 160 11.36 10.05 -8.90
C MET A 160 12.39 11.17 -8.99
N LEU A 161 13.05 11.33 -10.13
CA LEU A 161 14.04 12.40 -10.34
C LEU A 161 13.40 13.79 -10.24
N ALA A 162 12.22 13.98 -10.82
CA ALA A 162 11.47 15.24 -10.70
C ALA A 162 11.12 15.57 -9.24
N LEU A 163 10.65 14.57 -8.47
CA LEU A 163 10.33 14.74 -7.07
C LEU A 163 11.59 15.05 -6.23
N ILE A 164 12.72 14.38 -6.51
CA ILE A 164 14.00 14.71 -5.85
C ILE A 164 14.39 16.17 -6.13
N ALA A 165 14.28 16.63 -7.37
CA ALA A 165 14.61 17.99 -7.77
C ALA A 165 13.68 19.04 -7.10
N VAL A 166 12.40 18.71 -6.91
CA VAL A 166 11.41 19.63 -6.30
C VAL A 166 11.38 19.50 -4.77
N THR A 167 11.96 18.45 -4.19
CA THR A 167 11.98 18.23 -2.73
C THR A 167 12.46 19.43 -1.92
N PRO A 168 13.52 20.18 -2.31
CA PRO A 168 13.94 21.37 -1.55
C PRO A 168 12.83 22.41 -1.40
N ILE A 169 12.09 22.66 -2.47
CA ILE A 169 10.98 23.61 -2.49
C ILE A 169 9.83 23.10 -1.63
N ILE A 170 9.42 21.84 -1.81
CA ILE A 170 8.35 21.22 -1.02
C ILE A 170 8.72 21.26 0.47
N PHE A 171 9.98 20.94 0.79
CA PHE A 171 10.44 20.86 2.17
C PHE A 171 10.41 22.23 2.83
N SER A 172 10.87 23.29 2.15
CA SER A 172 10.87 24.66 2.69
C SER A 172 9.47 25.21 2.96
N VAL A 173 8.47 24.77 2.19
CA VAL A 173 7.08 25.25 2.32
C VAL A 173 6.28 24.44 3.35
N LEU A 174 6.43 23.12 3.32
CA LEU A 174 5.56 22.21 4.09
C LEU A 174 6.15 21.78 5.43
N VAL A 175 7.49 21.76 5.56
CA VAL A 175 8.13 21.29 6.79
C VAL A 175 8.54 22.49 7.63
N LYS A 176 7.91 22.62 8.80
CA LYS A 176 8.22 23.66 9.79
C LYS A 176 8.74 22.99 11.06
N GLY A 177 9.63 23.68 11.78
CA GLY A 177 10.22 23.18 13.00
C GLY A 177 11.55 22.46 12.79
N ASP A 178 12.03 21.74 13.80
CA ASP A 178 13.37 21.14 13.86
C ASP A 178 13.44 19.76 13.17
N TYR A 179 13.03 19.73 11.90
CA TYR A 179 13.03 18.50 11.08
C TYR A 179 14.03 18.54 9.92
N GLY A 180 15.04 19.42 9.99
CA GLY A 180 16.04 19.59 8.92
C GLY A 180 16.76 18.28 8.54
N ALA A 181 17.02 17.41 9.51
CA ALA A 181 17.64 16.10 9.28
C ALA A 181 16.79 15.16 8.40
N ALA A 182 15.47 15.34 8.37
CA ALA A 182 14.57 14.56 7.51
C ALA A 182 14.85 14.77 6.02
N PHE A 183 15.32 15.95 5.62
CA PHE A 183 15.59 16.30 4.22
C PHE A 183 16.58 15.35 3.55
N PHE A 184 17.65 14.98 4.24
CA PHE A 184 18.68 14.10 3.67
C PHE A 184 18.22 12.64 3.51
N GLN A 185 17.14 12.24 4.21
CA GLN A 185 16.57 10.88 4.12
C GLN A 185 15.64 10.73 2.93
N VAL A 186 15.00 11.81 2.48
CA VAL A 186 13.96 11.79 1.43
C VAL A 186 14.44 11.15 0.13
N PRO A 187 15.61 11.49 -0.44
CA PRO A 187 16.09 10.87 -1.69
C PRO A 187 16.24 9.35 -1.58
N ILE A 188 16.75 8.85 -0.44
CA ILE A 188 16.94 7.42 -0.19
C ILE A 188 15.58 6.72 -0.13
N LEU A 189 14.60 7.32 0.51
CA LEU A 189 13.24 6.79 0.60
C LEU A 189 12.54 6.71 -0.77
N TYR A 190 12.79 7.67 -1.67
CA TYR A 190 12.31 7.58 -3.05
C TYR A 190 12.84 6.35 -3.78
N PHE A 191 14.14 6.03 -3.63
CA PHE A 191 14.70 4.81 -4.20
C PHE A 191 14.02 3.57 -3.64
N GLY A 192 13.78 3.52 -2.32
CA GLY A 192 13.06 2.42 -1.68
C GLY A 192 11.67 2.21 -2.28
N ILE A 193 10.89 3.29 -2.44
CA ILE A 193 9.55 3.21 -3.04
C ILE A 193 9.62 2.85 -4.53
N PHE A 194 10.58 3.38 -5.27
CA PHE A 194 10.80 3.03 -6.67
C PHE A 194 10.98 1.51 -6.85
N PHE A 195 11.91 0.90 -6.12
CA PHE A 195 12.12 -0.54 -6.18
C PHE A 195 10.91 -1.34 -5.69
N ASN A 196 10.24 -0.88 -4.63
CA ASN A 196 9.01 -1.49 -4.16
C ASN A 196 7.92 -1.47 -5.25
N SER A 197 7.80 -0.39 -6.01
CA SER A 197 6.87 -0.28 -7.13
C SER A 197 7.17 -1.30 -8.23
N LEU A 198 8.44 -1.55 -8.55
CA LEU A 198 8.83 -2.57 -9.50
C LEU A 198 8.49 -3.98 -9.00
N VAL A 199 8.74 -4.27 -7.72
CA VAL A 199 8.36 -5.55 -7.10
C VAL A 199 6.84 -5.75 -7.17
N ASN A 200 6.05 -4.73 -6.88
CA ASN A 200 4.58 -4.80 -6.96
C ASN A 200 4.10 -5.02 -8.39
N PHE A 201 4.76 -4.43 -9.40
CA PHE A 201 4.46 -4.69 -10.80
C PHE A 201 4.62 -6.17 -11.15
N TYR A 202 5.76 -6.76 -10.80
CA TYR A 202 6.01 -8.19 -11.03
C TYR A 202 5.06 -9.09 -10.22
N SER A 203 4.74 -8.70 -8.98
CA SER A 203 3.76 -9.41 -8.16
C SER A 203 2.40 -9.49 -8.85
N GLY A 204 1.96 -8.42 -9.53
CA GLY A 204 0.76 -8.41 -10.36
C GLY A 204 0.78 -9.47 -11.47
N ILE A 205 1.92 -9.63 -12.15
CA ILE A 205 2.09 -10.69 -13.18
C ILE A 205 1.98 -12.09 -12.55
N TYR A 206 2.68 -12.33 -11.45
CA TYR A 206 2.63 -13.64 -10.78
C TYR A 206 1.22 -13.98 -10.27
N ILE A 207 0.48 -12.98 -9.78
CA ILE A 207 -0.93 -13.17 -9.36
C ILE A 207 -1.80 -13.49 -10.58
N ALA A 208 -1.65 -12.77 -11.68
CA ALA A 208 -2.38 -13.02 -12.93
C ALA A 208 -2.13 -14.44 -13.48
N LEU A 209 -0.88 -14.92 -13.39
CA LEU A 209 -0.49 -16.27 -13.77
C LEU A 209 -0.84 -17.34 -12.71
N LYS A 210 -1.58 -16.98 -11.66
CA LYS A 210 -1.95 -17.87 -10.53
C LYS A 210 -0.75 -18.48 -9.78
N ARG A 211 0.42 -17.84 -9.87
CA ARG A 211 1.67 -18.27 -9.21
C ARG A 211 1.88 -17.54 -7.87
N THR A 212 0.87 -17.53 -7.03
CA THR A 212 0.83 -16.76 -5.77
C THR A 212 1.86 -17.21 -4.74
N LYS A 213 2.32 -18.47 -4.80
CA LYS A 213 3.38 -18.98 -3.91
C LYS A 213 4.69 -18.22 -4.06
N GLN A 214 5.08 -17.85 -5.29
CA GLN A 214 6.30 -17.07 -5.54
C GLN A 214 6.20 -15.68 -4.91
N VAL A 215 5.03 -15.05 -4.97
CA VAL A 215 4.77 -13.77 -4.32
C VAL A 215 4.92 -13.91 -2.79
N GLY A 216 4.32 -14.95 -2.20
CA GLY A 216 4.42 -15.22 -0.78
C GLY A 216 5.88 -15.40 -0.33
N TYR A 217 6.62 -16.30 -0.98
CA TYR A 217 8.01 -16.59 -0.62
C TYR A 217 8.93 -15.37 -0.79
N SER A 218 8.83 -14.65 -1.91
CA SER A 218 9.67 -13.47 -2.15
C SER A 218 9.39 -12.35 -1.15
N SER A 219 8.12 -12.12 -0.79
CA SER A 219 7.75 -11.11 0.20
C SER A 219 8.24 -11.44 1.60
N VAL A 220 8.10 -12.71 2.03
CA VAL A 220 8.60 -13.17 3.34
C VAL A 220 10.13 -13.09 3.39
N ALA A 221 10.83 -13.57 2.35
CA ALA A 221 12.27 -13.46 2.27
C ALA A 221 12.73 -11.99 2.31
N GLY A 222 12.08 -11.11 1.55
CA GLY A 222 12.34 -9.67 1.57
C GLY A 222 12.14 -9.05 2.94
N ALA A 223 11.07 -9.42 3.65
CA ALA A 223 10.81 -8.93 5.00
C ALA A 223 11.88 -9.36 6.01
N ILE A 224 12.32 -10.62 5.95
CA ILE A 224 13.39 -11.13 6.83
C ILE A 224 14.71 -10.41 6.55
N ILE A 225 15.07 -10.25 5.28
CA ILE A 225 16.30 -9.55 4.87
C ILE A 225 16.22 -8.08 5.30
N ASN A 226 15.10 -7.40 5.08
CA ASN A 226 14.90 -6.02 5.50
C ASN A 226 15.07 -5.86 7.01
N ALA A 227 14.40 -6.68 7.82
CA ALA A 227 14.53 -6.61 9.28
C ALA A 227 15.96 -6.89 9.74
N ALA A 228 16.65 -7.87 9.15
CA ALA A 228 18.04 -8.19 9.49
C ALA A 228 18.99 -7.03 9.15
N ILE A 229 18.86 -6.46 7.95
CA ILE A 229 19.67 -5.31 7.50
C ILE A 229 19.41 -4.11 8.39
N ASN A 230 18.15 -3.80 8.73
CA ASN A 230 17.82 -2.68 9.59
C ASN A 230 18.46 -2.80 10.97
N VAL A 231 18.40 -3.99 11.59
CA VAL A 231 19.02 -4.23 12.91
C VAL A 231 20.55 -4.14 12.83
N LEU A 232 21.16 -4.61 11.74
CA LEU A 232 22.61 -4.50 11.55
C LEU A 232 23.06 -3.06 11.30
N LEU A 233 22.41 -2.38 10.37
CA LEU A 233 22.82 -1.03 9.96
C LEU A 233 22.57 0.00 11.05
N ILE A 234 21.48 -0.09 11.81
CA ILE A 234 21.18 0.87 12.87
C ILE A 234 22.22 0.84 13.99
N ARG A 235 22.90 -0.30 14.19
CA ARG A 235 24.00 -0.43 15.15
C ARG A 235 25.32 0.15 14.65
N ILE A 236 25.48 0.29 13.34
CA ILE A 236 26.74 0.70 12.70
C ILE A 236 26.71 2.18 12.32
N ILE A 237 25.56 2.62 11.78
CA ILE A 237 25.40 3.96 11.19
C ILE A 237 24.57 4.87 12.11
N GLY A 238 23.76 4.31 12.97
CA GLY A 238 23.00 5.03 14.02
C GLY A 238 21.72 5.58 13.53
#